data_ec41653788ff7dc22b9dae4ad82dee71
#
_entry.id   ec41653788ff7dc22b9dae4ad82dee71
#
_cell.length_a   1.000
_cell.length_b   1.000
_cell.length_c   1.000
_cell.angle_alpha   90.00
_cell.angle_beta   90.00
_cell.angle_gamma   90.00
#
_symmetry.space_group_name_H-M   'P 1'
#
loop_
_entity.id
_entity.type
_entity.pdbx_description
1 polymer ?
#
loop_
_entity_poly.entity_id
_entity_poly.type
_entity_poly.pdbx_seq_one_letter_code
_entity_poly.pdbx_strand_id
1 'polypeptide(L)'
;PESRTVLQQLRFRNNLVRARTRIANSLVAIALSCGAVRRFSVLTTKGRRRMAALKMSEEQAWQRDRWFEFLDGLEPVITEVERKLEAEAKKDPRVCRLMTQKGVGVLTGLALVHVLGPPERFATSRKVAAYVGLDAVESQSGQRRHIGRISKQGSRLLRFLLVEAAQTSARCDPELKAVYERLRRKKTHATAKVAIARRLLVRSWILLRDQIDIDEFRRRGRARCGVKPGQPEETHGL
;
A
#
# COMPACT_ATOMS: atom_id res chain seq x y z
N PRO A 1 3.78 17.63 17.54
CA PRO A 1 5.19 17.18 17.40
C PRO A 1 5.28 15.71 16.99
N GLU A 2 4.65 14.80 17.72
CA GLU A 2 4.74 13.32 17.50
C GLU A 2 4.35 12.88 16.09
N SER A 3 3.22 13.33 15.55
CA SER A 3 2.80 12.99 14.19
C SER A 3 3.84 13.36 13.13
N ARG A 4 4.56 14.48 13.31
CA ARG A 4 5.61 14.89 12.37
C ARG A 4 6.79 13.92 12.42
N THR A 5 7.19 13.48 13.62
CA THR A 5 8.30 12.54 13.82
C THR A 5 7.98 11.18 13.19
N VAL A 6 6.81 10.62 13.44
CA VAL A 6 6.38 9.34 12.83
C VAL A 6 6.33 9.44 11.30
N LEU A 7 5.75 10.51 10.76
CA LEU A 7 5.71 10.72 9.32
C LEU A 7 7.11 10.90 8.70
N GLN A 8 8.05 11.51 9.43
CA GLN A 8 9.44 11.61 9.00
C GLN A 8 10.12 10.24 8.95
N GLN A 9 9.93 9.40 9.97
CA GLN A 9 10.45 8.02 10.01
C GLN A 9 9.85 7.16 8.88
N LEU A 10 8.55 7.26 8.63
CA LEU A 10 7.90 6.57 7.51
C LEU A 10 8.48 6.98 6.14
N ARG A 11 8.72 8.28 5.95
CA ARG A 11 9.37 8.80 4.72
C ARG A 11 10.80 8.31 4.60
N PHE A 12 11.55 8.34 5.70
CA PHE A 12 12.93 7.87 5.75
C PHE A 12 13.01 6.38 5.36
N ARG A 13 12.21 5.53 6.03
CA ARG A 13 12.09 4.10 5.68
C ARG A 13 11.74 3.90 4.20
N ASN A 14 10.78 4.65 3.67
CA ASN A 14 10.40 4.55 2.27
C ASN A 14 11.55 4.93 1.32
N ASN A 15 12.36 5.94 1.67
CA ASN A 15 13.52 6.33 0.89
C ASN A 15 14.61 5.25 0.89
N LEU A 16 14.88 4.62 2.05
CA LEU A 16 15.82 3.50 2.16
C LEU A 16 15.38 2.32 1.27
N VAL A 17 14.11 1.93 1.33
CA VAL A 17 13.58 0.85 0.48
C VAL A 17 13.63 1.20 -1.01
N ARG A 18 13.41 2.44 -1.37
CA ARG A 18 13.59 2.89 -2.77
C ARG A 18 15.05 2.86 -3.20
N ALA A 19 16.00 3.22 -2.33
CA ALA A 19 17.43 3.07 -2.58
C ALA A 19 17.81 1.60 -2.77
N ARG A 20 17.38 0.72 -1.86
CA ARG A 20 17.54 -0.74 -1.98
C ARG A 20 17.04 -1.26 -3.32
N THR A 21 15.84 -0.87 -3.72
CA THR A 21 15.26 -1.31 -5.00
C THR A 21 16.05 -0.80 -6.20
N ARG A 22 16.57 0.42 -6.14
CA ARG A 22 17.41 0.99 -7.20
C ARG A 22 18.71 0.20 -7.35
N ILE A 23 19.38 -0.08 -6.24
CA ILE A 23 20.63 -0.86 -6.22
C ILE A 23 20.37 -2.28 -6.74
N ALA A 24 19.30 -2.94 -6.28
CA ALA A 24 18.93 -4.25 -6.76
C ALA A 24 18.65 -4.27 -8.28
N ASN A 25 18.03 -3.23 -8.82
CA ASN A 25 17.82 -3.11 -10.27
C ASN A 25 19.15 -2.90 -11.04
N SER A 26 20.10 -2.14 -10.48
CA SER A 26 21.44 -1.99 -11.07
C SER A 26 22.18 -3.32 -11.13
N LEU A 27 22.14 -4.11 -10.05
CA LEU A 27 22.70 -5.47 -10.03
C LEU A 27 22.03 -6.39 -11.06
N VAL A 28 20.71 -6.34 -11.20
CA VAL A 28 19.98 -7.10 -12.22
C VAL A 28 20.38 -6.66 -13.63
N ALA A 29 20.63 -5.36 -13.86
CA ALA A 29 21.10 -4.86 -15.14
C ALA A 29 22.51 -5.41 -15.48
N ILE A 30 23.43 -5.42 -14.51
CA ILE A 30 24.75 -6.06 -14.68
C ILE A 30 24.58 -7.55 -15.01
N ALA A 31 23.72 -8.29 -14.30
CA ALA A 31 23.48 -9.69 -14.57
C ALA A 31 22.99 -9.94 -16.01
N LEU A 32 22.08 -9.10 -16.49
CA LEU A 32 21.56 -9.21 -17.87
C LEU A 32 22.63 -8.90 -18.92
N SER A 33 23.50 -7.90 -18.69
CA SER A 33 24.62 -7.62 -19.59
C SER A 33 25.67 -8.74 -19.62
N CYS A 34 25.75 -9.55 -18.56
CA CYS A 34 26.61 -10.73 -18.47
C CYS A 34 25.93 -12.02 -18.97
N GLY A 35 24.83 -11.90 -19.72
CA GLY A 35 24.17 -13.06 -20.35
C GLY A 35 23.14 -13.78 -19.48
N ALA A 36 22.66 -13.20 -18.37
CA ALA A 36 21.56 -13.79 -17.63
C ALA A 36 20.27 -13.80 -18.46
N VAL A 37 19.71 -14.99 -18.71
CA VAL A 37 18.53 -15.18 -19.59
C VAL A 37 17.25 -14.54 -19.01
N ARG A 38 17.14 -14.43 -17.69
CA ARG A 38 15.94 -13.90 -16.99
C ARG A 38 16.32 -13.06 -15.79
N ARG A 39 15.48 -12.07 -15.49
CA ARG A 39 15.55 -11.32 -14.23
C ARG A 39 15.38 -12.26 -13.03
N PHE A 40 16.14 -12.02 -11.97
CA PHE A 40 16.03 -12.76 -10.70
C PHE A 40 16.25 -11.79 -9.52
N SER A 41 15.77 -12.18 -8.35
CA SER A 41 15.95 -11.36 -7.15
C SER A 41 17.36 -11.52 -6.59
N VAL A 42 18.13 -10.46 -6.61
CA VAL A 42 19.49 -10.38 -6.01
C VAL A 42 19.47 -10.24 -4.49
N LEU A 43 18.29 -10.00 -3.92
CA LEU A 43 18.11 -9.86 -2.47
C LEU A 43 18.05 -11.21 -1.73
N THR A 44 17.96 -12.32 -2.46
CA THR A 44 17.92 -13.67 -1.89
C THR A 44 19.29 -14.34 -1.98
N THR A 45 19.59 -15.27 -1.06
CA THR A 45 20.82 -16.08 -1.09
C THR A 45 20.98 -16.81 -2.43
N LYS A 46 19.88 -17.37 -2.96
CA LYS A 46 19.87 -18.03 -4.28
C LYS A 46 20.23 -17.05 -5.40
N GLY A 47 19.70 -15.83 -5.35
CA GLY A 47 20.00 -14.79 -6.34
C GLY A 47 21.44 -14.32 -6.29
N ARG A 48 22.01 -14.15 -5.09
CA ARG A 48 23.42 -13.81 -4.91
C ARG A 48 24.36 -14.91 -5.44
N ARG A 49 24.08 -16.18 -5.15
CA ARG A 49 24.83 -17.33 -5.73
C ARG A 49 24.76 -17.34 -7.26
N ARG A 50 23.59 -17.08 -7.82
CA ARG A 50 23.40 -17.00 -9.27
C ARG A 50 24.18 -15.85 -9.87
N MET A 51 24.23 -14.70 -9.21
CA MET A 51 25.01 -13.55 -9.63
C MET A 51 26.51 -13.84 -9.61
N ALA A 52 27.01 -14.53 -8.60
CA ALA A 52 28.41 -14.93 -8.47
C ALA A 52 28.86 -15.93 -9.55
N ALA A 53 27.94 -16.75 -10.06
CA ALA A 53 28.22 -17.76 -11.11
C ALA A 53 28.30 -17.18 -12.53
N LEU A 54 27.95 -15.92 -12.73
CA LEU A 54 28.01 -15.29 -14.06
C LEU A 54 29.48 -14.92 -14.42
N LYS A 55 29.83 -15.15 -15.67
CA LYS A 55 31.10 -14.67 -16.22
C LYS A 55 31.02 -13.15 -16.38
N MET A 56 31.92 -12.43 -15.72
CA MET A 56 31.96 -10.97 -15.67
C MET A 56 33.35 -10.48 -16.00
N SER A 57 33.48 -9.29 -16.57
CA SER A 57 34.73 -8.56 -16.61
C SER A 57 35.14 -8.14 -15.18
N GLU A 58 36.41 -7.81 -14.99
CA GLU A 58 36.94 -7.32 -13.71
C GLU A 58 36.16 -6.10 -13.22
N GLU A 59 35.89 -5.16 -14.11
CA GLU A 59 35.11 -3.95 -13.80
C GLU A 59 33.66 -4.26 -13.37
N GLN A 60 32.99 -5.19 -14.07
CA GLN A 60 31.63 -5.60 -13.71
C GLN A 60 31.59 -6.33 -12.36
N ALA A 61 32.63 -7.13 -12.06
CA ALA A 61 32.74 -7.81 -10.78
C ALA A 61 32.97 -6.79 -9.65
N TRP A 62 33.82 -5.80 -9.86
CA TRP A 62 34.05 -4.70 -8.92
C TRP A 62 32.76 -3.90 -8.64
N GLN A 63 32.02 -3.51 -9.69
CA GLN A 63 30.75 -2.80 -9.55
C GLN A 63 29.71 -3.64 -8.79
N ARG A 64 29.60 -4.94 -9.10
CA ARG A 64 28.73 -5.87 -8.39
C ARG A 64 29.03 -5.87 -6.88
N ASP A 65 30.30 -5.99 -6.52
CA ASP A 65 30.72 -6.11 -5.12
C ASP A 65 30.45 -4.81 -4.36
N ARG A 66 30.70 -3.65 -4.96
CA ARG A 66 30.34 -2.34 -4.37
C ARG A 66 28.82 -2.22 -4.16
N TRP A 67 28.00 -2.64 -5.12
CA TRP A 67 26.55 -2.61 -4.95
C TRP A 67 26.05 -3.55 -3.86
N PHE A 68 26.67 -4.72 -3.67
CA PHE A 68 26.32 -5.60 -2.57
C PHE A 68 26.71 -5.00 -1.22
N GLU A 69 27.84 -4.37 -1.08
CA GLU A 69 28.22 -3.67 0.15
C GLU A 69 27.19 -2.59 0.54
N PHE A 70 26.73 -1.79 -0.42
CA PHE A 70 25.69 -0.81 -0.18
C PHE A 70 24.37 -1.48 0.26
N LEU A 71 23.97 -2.61 -0.35
CA LEU A 71 22.79 -3.35 0.06
C LEU A 71 22.91 -3.87 1.48
N ASP A 72 24.06 -4.46 1.80
CA ASP A 72 24.30 -5.07 3.11
C ASP A 72 24.36 -4.00 4.23
N GLY A 73 24.82 -2.79 3.91
CA GLY A 73 24.72 -1.66 4.82
C GLY A 73 23.33 -1.07 5.00
N LEU A 74 22.45 -1.18 3.98
CA LEU A 74 21.08 -0.65 4.06
C LEU A 74 20.13 -1.55 4.87
N GLU A 75 20.27 -2.87 4.80
CA GLU A 75 19.34 -3.82 5.43
C GLU A 75 19.22 -3.65 6.96
N PRO A 76 20.31 -3.55 7.73
CA PRO A 76 20.19 -3.32 9.18
C PRO A 76 19.55 -1.99 9.52
N VAL A 77 19.79 -0.93 8.75
CA VAL A 77 19.16 0.39 8.96
C VAL A 77 17.66 0.32 8.70
N ILE A 78 17.22 -0.37 7.62
CA ILE A 78 15.80 -0.58 7.33
C ILE A 78 15.14 -1.34 8.47
N THR A 79 15.76 -2.42 8.93
CA THR A 79 15.25 -3.26 10.04
C THR A 79 15.12 -2.46 11.34
N GLU A 80 16.10 -1.62 11.65
CA GLU A 80 16.05 -0.76 12.86
C GLU A 80 14.88 0.23 12.79
N VAL A 81 14.70 0.90 11.64
CA VAL A 81 13.60 1.84 11.46
C VAL A 81 12.24 1.14 11.51
N GLU A 82 12.12 -0.05 10.90
CA GLU A 82 10.90 -0.87 10.97
C GLU A 82 10.57 -1.27 12.40
N ARG A 83 11.55 -1.70 13.19
CA ARG A 83 11.37 -2.02 14.61
C ARG A 83 10.89 -0.81 15.42
N LYS A 84 11.43 0.39 15.17
CA LYS A 84 10.97 1.64 15.82
C LYS A 84 9.51 1.94 15.47
N LEU A 85 9.14 1.81 14.19
CA LEU A 85 7.76 2.03 13.72
C LEU A 85 6.79 0.99 14.28
N GLU A 86 7.18 -0.28 14.40
CA GLU A 86 6.38 -1.32 15.03
C GLU A 86 6.14 -1.04 16.53
N ALA A 87 7.17 -0.59 17.24
CA ALA A 87 7.04 -0.22 18.64
C ALA A 87 6.07 0.97 18.82
N GLU A 88 6.11 1.94 17.89
CA GLU A 88 5.21 3.08 17.91
C GLU A 88 3.77 2.66 17.59
N ALA A 89 3.58 1.78 16.62
CA ALA A 89 2.26 1.27 16.25
C ALA A 89 1.57 0.50 17.39
N LYS A 90 2.32 -0.26 18.19
CA LYS A 90 1.78 -1.00 19.34
C LYS A 90 1.26 -0.09 20.45
N LYS A 91 1.79 1.13 20.57
CA LYS A 91 1.35 2.11 21.57
C LYS A 91 0.05 2.84 21.16
N ASP A 92 -0.29 2.86 19.88
CA ASP A 92 -1.44 3.61 19.38
C ASP A 92 -2.65 2.70 19.10
N PRO A 93 -3.69 2.73 19.96
CA PRO A 93 -4.89 1.91 19.79
C PRO A 93 -5.60 2.14 18.45
N ARG A 94 -5.46 3.33 17.86
CA ARG A 94 -6.04 3.67 16.56
C ARG A 94 -5.38 2.85 15.45
N VAL A 95 -4.05 2.68 15.51
CA VAL A 95 -3.30 1.85 14.57
C VAL A 95 -3.70 0.39 14.72
N CYS A 96 -3.75 -0.13 15.96
CA CYS A 96 -4.20 -1.50 16.23
C CYS A 96 -5.59 -1.76 15.65
N ARG A 97 -6.53 -0.84 15.84
CA ARG A 97 -7.88 -0.90 15.27
C ARG A 97 -7.85 -0.95 13.74
N LEU A 98 -7.04 -0.14 13.08
CA LEU A 98 -6.92 -0.16 11.62
C LEU A 98 -6.33 -1.47 11.09
N MET A 99 -5.41 -2.09 11.84
CA MET A 99 -4.78 -3.35 11.47
C MET A 99 -5.73 -4.56 11.52
N THR A 100 -6.93 -4.42 12.10
CA THR A 100 -7.98 -5.46 11.99
C THR A 100 -8.46 -5.65 10.54
N GLN A 101 -8.26 -4.65 9.67
CA GLN A 101 -8.57 -4.76 8.24
C GLN A 101 -7.51 -5.58 7.51
N LYS A 102 -7.95 -6.57 6.74
CA LYS A 102 -7.05 -7.36 5.88
C LYS A 102 -6.31 -6.45 4.88
N GLY A 103 -4.98 -6.52 4.89
CA GLY A 103 -4.09 -5.75 4.03
C GLY A 103 -3.59 -4.44 4.64
N VAL A 104 -4.14 -3.97 5.76
CA VAL A 104 -3.60 -2.83 6.52
C VAL A 104 -2.60 -3.34 7.53
N GLY A 105 -1.32 -3.09 7.30
CA GLY A 105 -0.22 -3.39 8.23
C GLY A 105 0.23 -2.13 8.98
N VAL A 106 1.27 -2.28 9.79
CA VAL A 106 1.87 -1.24 10.64
C VAL A 106 2.11 0.07 9.89
N LEU A 107 2.82 0.01 8.75
CA LEU A 107 3.16 1.21 7.98
C LEU A 107 1.94 1.96 7.45
N THR A 108 0.96 1.21 6.95
CA THR A 108 -0.29 1.79 6.42
C THR A 108 -1.14 2.35 7.54
N GLY A 109 -1.24 1.64 8.68
CA GLY A 109 -1.97 2.10 9.86
C GLY A 109 -1.39 3.39 10.43
N LEU A 110 -0.08 3.46 10.67
CA LEU A 110 0.60 4.68 11.10
C LEU A 110 0.42 5.83 10.10
N ALA A 111 0.60 5.56 8.80
CA ALA A 111 0.42 6.59 7.79
C ALA A 111 -1.02 7.12 7.76
N LEU A 112 -2.03 6.26 7.91
CA LEU A 112 -3.44 6.67 8.00
C LEU A 112 -3.69 7.57 9.19
N VAL A 113 -3.29 7.14 10.40
CA VAL A 113 -3.52 7.91 11.63
C VAL A 113 -2.84 9.27 11.56
N HIS A 114 -1.56 9.32 11.19
CA HIS A 114 -0.78 10.55 11.26
C HIS A 114 -0.96 11.50 10.06
N VAL A 115 -1.41 11.01 8.89
CA VAL A 115 -1.75 11.86 7.73
C VAL A 115 -3.17 12.39 7.86
N LEU A 116 -4.13 11.56 8.26
CA LEU A 116 -5.51 11.99 8.39
C LEU A 116 -5.70 12.91 9.62
N GLY A 117 -4.97 12.65 10.72
CA GLY A 117 -5.19 13.34 11.98
C GLY A 117 -6.57 13.02 12.56
N PRO A 118 -7.21 13.97 13.28
CA PRO A 118 -8.56 13.78 13.84
C PRO A 118 -9.58 13.47 12.72
N PRO A 119 -10.30 12.35 12.79
CA PRO A 119 -11.21 11.94 11.71
C PRO A 119 -12.43 12.85 11.57
N GLU A 120 -12.79 13.57 12.63
CA GLU A 120 -13.94 14.49 12.72
C GLU A 120 -13.78 15.71 11.81
N ARG A 121 -12.54 16.08 11.47
CA ARG A 121 -12.25 17.18 10.52
C ARG A 121 -12.84 16.97 9.13
N PHE A 122 -13.21 15.73 8.80
CA PHE A 122 -13.78 15.40 7.51
C PHE A 122 -15.29 15.16 7.61
N ALA A 123 -16.09 16.07 7.08
CA ALA A 123 -17.55 15.95 7.11
C ALA A 123 -18.07 14.78 6.25
N THR A 124 -17.34 14.36 5.21
CA THR A 124 -17.80 13.30 4.27
C THR A 124 -16.66 12.45 3.79
N SER A 125 -16.97 11.23 3.36
CA SER A 125 -16.01 10.31 2.72
C SER A 125 -15.38 10.88 1.42
N ARG A 126 -16.11 11.76 0.70
CA ARG A 126 -15.57 12.46 -0.47
C ARG A 126 -14.42 13.39 -0.07
N LYS A 127 -14.56 14.15 1.02
CA LYS A 127 -13.50 15.05 1.53
C LYS A 127 -12.26 14.29 1.96
N VAL A 128 -12.41 13.11 2.59
CA VAL A 128 -11.27 12.23 2.90
C VAL A 128 -10.55 11.77 1.64
N ALA A 129 -11.31 11.30 0.64
CA ALA A 129 -10.72 10.84 -0.62
C ALA A 129 -10.00 11.97 -1.37
N ALA A 130 -10.57 13.17 -1.40
CA ALA A 130 -9.98 14.36 -2.00
C ALA A 130 -8.69 14.77 -1.26
N TYR A 131 -8.71 14.80 0.07
CA TYR A 131 -7.53 15.14 0.89
C TYR A 131 -6.33 14.21 0.63
N VAL A 132 -6.58 12.93 0.40
CA VAL A 132 -5.53 11.95 0.05
C VAL A 132 -5.21 11.97 -1.45
N GLY A 133 -6.09 12.53 -2.28
CA GLY A 133 -5.95 12.59 -3.74
C GLY A 133 -6.27 11.26 -4.42
N LEU A 134 -7.24 10.51 -3.86
CA LEU A 134 -7.84 9.30 -4.47
C LEU A 134 -9.23 9.57 -5.07
N ASP A 135 -9.63 10.83 -5.17
CA ASP A 135 -10.79 11.28 -5.92
C ASP A 135 -10.47 11.39 -7.41
N ALA A 136 -11.47 11.17 -8.25
CA ALA A 136 -11.34 11.40 -9.69
C ALA A 136 -11.46 12.89 -10.00
N VAL A 137 -10.61 13.38 -10.89
CA VAL A 137 -10.75 14.73 -11.45
C VAL A 137 -11.92 14.70 -12.43
N GLU A 138 -12.89 15.57 -12.20
CA GLU A 138 -14.00 15.78 -13.12
C GLU A 138 -13.72 17.02 -13.97
N SER A 139 -13.83 16.86 -15.27
CA SER A 139 -13.83 17.96 -16.24
C SER A 139 -15.21 18.00 -16.90
N GLN A 140 -15.87 19.14 -16.83
CA GLN A 140 -17.17 19.35 -17.42
C GLN A 140 -17.10 20.54 -18.38
N SER A 141 -17.45 20.29 -19.64
CA SER A 141 -17.66 21.34 -20.65
C SER A 141 -19.07 21.20 -21.18
N GLY A 142 -19.95 22.16 -20.82
CA GLY A 142 -21.36 22.09 -21.13
C GLY A 142 -22.03 20.85 -20.55
N GLN A 143 -22.73 20.08 -21.41
CA GLN A 143 -23.42 18.85 -20.97
C GLN A 143 -22.51 17.59 -20.89
N ARG A 144 -21.27 17.67 -21.34
CA ARG A 144 -20.34 16.52 -21.35
C ARG A 144 -19.53 16.47 -20.05
N ARG A 145 -19.79 15.45 -19.23
CA ARG A 145 -19.03 15.15 -18.01
C ARG A 145 -17.97 14.10 -18.31
N HIS A 146 -16.70 14.47 -18.16
CA HIS A 146 -15.58 13.54 -18.28
C HIS A 146 -14.96 13.26 -16.92
N ILE A 147 -14.89 11.98 -16.55
CA ILE A 147 -14.23 11.52 -15.31
C ILE A 147 -12.82 11.07 -15.68
N GLY A 148 -11.83 11.86 -15.28
CA GLY A 148 -10.42 11.64 -15.55
C GLY A 148 -9.70 10.75 -14.55
N ARG A 149 -8.40 10.96 -14.47
CA ARG A 149 -7.52 10.26 -13.50
C ARG A 149 -7.75 10.80 -12.09
N ILE A 150 -7.19 10.13 -11.08
CA ILE A 150 -7.19 10.64 -9.71
C ILE A 150 -6.40 11.95 -9.60
N SER A 151 -6.82 12.85 -8.69
CA SER A 151 -6.23 14.19 -8.51
C SER A 151 -4.77 14.14 -8.07
N LYS A 152 -4.36 13.08 -7.37
CA LYS A 152 -3.02 12.87 -6.79
C LYS A 152 -2.58 13.98 -5.82
N GLN A 153 -3.48 14.83 -5.39
CA GLN A 153 -3.21 15.82 -4.33
C GLN A 153 -2.97 15.12 -2.97
N GLY A 154 -2.34 15.82 -2.04
CA GLY A 154 -2.06 15.26 -0.72
C GLY A 154 -0.89 14.27 -0.67
N SER A 155 -0.88 13.38 0.33
CA SER A 155 0.27 12.53 0.66
C SER A 155 0.54 11.43 -0.38
N ARG A 156 1.67 11.55 -1.11
CA ARG A 156 2.13 10.52 -2.05
C ARG A 156 2.44 9.19 -1.35
N LEU A 157 3.01 9.26 -0.14
CA LEU A 157 3.35 8.06 0.63
C LEU A 157 2.09 7.31 1.03
N LEU A 158 1.08 7.99 1.57
CA LEU A 158 -0.16 7.34 1.98
C LEU A 158 -0.89 6.70 0.78
N ARG A 159 -0.95 7.38 -0.37
CA ARG A 159 -1.53 6.79 -1.59
C ARG A 159 -0.79 5.52 -2.02
N PHE A 160 0.54 5.54 -2.00
CA PHE A 160 1.35 4.37 -2.32
C PHE A 160 1.03 3.20 -1.37
N LEU A 161 1.08 3.43 -0.06
CA LEU A 161 0.78 2.41 0.94
C LEU A 161 -0.65 1.85 0.81
N LEU A 162 -1.63 2.70 0.54
CA LEU A 162 -3.01 2.28 0.32
C LEU A 162 -3.19 1.42 -0.94
N VAL A 163 -2.46 1.70 -2.02
CA VAL A 163 -2.51 0.89 -3.25
C VAL A 163 -1.86 -0.48 -3.02
N GLU A 164 -0.77 -0.54 -2.27
CA GLU A 164 -0.15 -1.82 -1.87
C GLU A 164 -1.07 -2.61 -0.93
N ALA A 165 -1.63 -1.96 0.08
CA ALA A 165 -2.62 -2.55 0.99
C ALA A 165 -3.85 -3.08 0.22
N ALA A 166 -4.34 -2.33 -0.76
CA ALA A 166 -5.48 -2.71 -1.60
C ALA A 166 -5.22 -3.99 -2.40
N GLN A 167 -3.99 -4.25 -2.82
CA GLN A 167 -3.64 -5.49 -3.52
C GLN A 167 -3.77 -6.71 -2.61
N THR A 168 -3.35 -6.59 -1.36
CA THR A 168 -3.51 -7.64 -0.35
C THR A 168 -4.97 -7.79 0.06
N SER A 169 -5.68 -6.67 0.30
CA SER A 169 -7.10 -6.67 0.64
C SER A 169 -7.96 -7.32 -0.43
N ALA A 170 -7.67 -7.05 -1.72
CA ALA A 170 -8.39 -7.66 -2.85
C ALA A 170 -8.20 -9.17 -2.95
N ARG A 171 -7.20 -9.75 -2.27
CA ARG A 171 -6.98 -11.20 -2.21
C ARG A 171 -7.57 -11.83 -0.96
N CYS A 172 -7.50 -11.13 0.17
CA CYS A 172 -7.76 -11.69 1.50
C CYS A 172 -9.09 -11.25 2.12
N ASP A 173 -9.74 -10.20 1.61
CA ASP A 173 -11.04 -9.70 2.09
C ASP A 173 -12.11 -10.07 1.06
N PRO A 174 -13.10 -10.96 1.40
CA PRO A 174 -14.10 -11.44 0.44
C PRO A 174 -14.93 -10.32 -0.20
N GLU A 175 -15.32 -9.29 0.56
CA GLU A 175 -16.11 -8.17 0.06
C GLU A 175 -15.30 -7.33 -0.95
N LEU A 176 -14.04 -7.02 -0.61
CA LEU A 176 -13.17 -6.25 -1.49
C LEU A 176 -12.73 -7.06 -2.71
N LYS A 177 -12.59 -8.39 -2.57
CA LYS A 177 -12.32 -9.31 -3.67
C LYS A 177 -13.45 -9.28 -4.69
N ALA A 178 -14.70 -9.45 -4.27
CA ALA A 178 -15.86 -9.41 -5.15
C ALA A 178 -15.97 -8.09 -5.92
N VAL A 179 -15.75 -6.96 -5.22
CA VAL A 179 -15.71 -5.63 -5.86
C VAL A 179 -14.55 -5.52 -6.85
N TYR A 180 -13.37 -6.01 -6.49
CA TYR A 180 -12.19 -5.97 -7.35
C TYR A 180 -12.42 -6.76 -8.63
N GLU A 181 -12.92 -7.98 -8.55
CA GLU A 181 -13.21 -8.85 -9.69
C GLU A 181 -14.27 -8.23 -10.62
N ARG A 182 -15.36 -7.68 -10.04
CA ARG A 182 -16.36 -6.94 -10.82
C ARG A 182 -15.77 -5.75 -11.59
N LEU A 183 -14.88 -4.97 -10.94
CA LEU A 183 -14.20 -3.84 -11.57
C LEU A 183 -13.23 -4.29 -12.66
N ARG A 184 -12.55 -5.41 -12.49
CA ARG A 184 -11.59 -5.97 -13.44
C ARG A 184 -12.22 -6.37 -14.78
N ARG A 185 -13.49 -6.71 -14.78
CA ARG A 185 -14.23 -7.02 -16.02
C ARG A 185 -14.39 -5.80 -16.94
N LYS A 186 -14.40 -4.58 -16.36
CA LYS A 186 -14.70 -3.33 -17.08
C LYS A 186 -13.54 -2.32 -17.09
N LYS A 187 -12.52 -2.52 -16.27
CA LYS A 187 -11.42 -1.56 -16.03
C LYS A 187 -10.07 -2.26 -16.02
N THR A 188 -9.00 -1.48 -16.18
CA THR A 188 -7.63 -1.99 -16.04
C THR A 188 -7.35 -2.42 -14.60
N HIS A 189 -6.38 -3.32 -14.43
CA HIS A 189 -5.87 -3.75 -13.13
C HIS A 189 -5.48 -2.57 -12.22
N ALA A 190 -4.77 -1.57 -12.77
CA ALA A 190 -4.36 -0.38 -12.03
C ALA A 190 -5.57 0.43 -11.53
N THR A 191 -6.57 0.66 -12.39
CA THR A 191 -7.79 1.39 -12.02
C THR A 191 -8.59 0.65 -10.96
N ALA A 192 -8.72 -0.68 -11.07
CA ALA A 192 -9.40 -1.50 -10.07
C ALA A 192 -8.70 -1.43 -8.71
N LYS A 193 -7.35 -1.53 -8.67
CA LYS A 193 -6.58 -1.37 -7.42
C LYS A 193 -6.81 -0.01 -6.75
N VAL A 194 -6.80 1.08 -7.51
CA VAL A 194 -7.02 2.42 -6.99
C VAL A 194 -8.43 2.56 -6.42
N ALA A 195 -9.43 1.96 -7.05
CA ALA A 195 -10.80 1.95 -6.52
C ALA A 195 -10.90 1.19 -5.19
N ILE A 196 -10.20 0.05 -5.04
CA ILE A 196 -10.11 -0.67 -3.76
C ILE A 196 -9.35 0.16 -2.72
N ALA A 197 -8.25 0.82 -3.09
CA ALA A 197 -7.51 1.71 -2.19
C ALA A 197 -8.39 2.84 -1.65
N ARG A 198 -9.24 3.44 -2.49
CA ARG A 198 -10.23 4.44 -2.06
C ARG A 198 -11.27 3.85 -1.09
N ARG A 199 -11.77 2.63 -1.35
CA ARG A 199 -12.70 1.95 -0.42
C ARG A 199 -12.03 1.65 0.91
N LEU A 200 -10.79 1.17 0.88
CA LEU A 200 -10.00 0.90 2.07
C LEU A 200 -9.77 2.18 2.90
N LEU A 201 -9.45 3.29 2.25
CA LEU A 201 -9.31 4.60 2.89
C LEU A 201 -10.60 5.03 3.59
N VAL A 202 -11.75 4.97 2.89
CA VAL A 202 -13.04 5.36 3.45
C VAL A 202 -13.42 4.47 4.63
N ARG A 203 -13.20 3.15 4.50
CA ARG A 203 -13.43 2.19 5.58
C ARG A 203 -12.54 2.52 6.80
N SER A 204 -11.24 2.76 6.57
CA SER A 204 -10.31 3.17 7.63
C SER A 204 -10.73 4.45 8.34
N TRP A 205 -11.20 5.45 7.60
CA TRP A 205 -11.72 6.68 8.19
C TRP A 205 -12.96 6.44 9.06
N ILE A 206 -13.89 5.58 8.63
CA ILE A 206 -15.07 5.21 9.44
C ILE A 206 -14.64 4.50 10.72
N LEU A 207 -13.69 3.54 10.65
CA LEU A 207 -13.19 2.84 11.83
C LEU A 207 -12.55 3.80 12.84
N LEU A 208 -11.85 4.82 12.37
CA LEU A 208 -11.26 5.85 13.24
C LEU A 208 -12.32 6.76 13.85
N ARG A 209 -13.27 7.25 13.04
CA ARG A 209 -14.32 8.18 13.44
C ARG A 209 -15.26 7.56 14.46
N ASP A 210 -15.73 6.35 14.17
CA ASP A 210 -16.73 5.65 14.98
C ASP A 210 -16.07 4.81 16.11
N GLN A 211 -14.73 4.78 16.16
CA GLN A 211 -13.92 4.03 17.13
C GLN A 211 -14.25 2.53 17.18
N ILE A 212 -14.59 1.93 16.04
CA ILE A 212 -14.96 0.54 15.88
C ILE A 212 -13.89 -0.26 15.14
N ASP A 213 -13.89 -1.58 15.30
CA ASP A 213 -13.07 -2.51 14.52
C ASP A 213 -13.77 -2.94 13.21
N ILE A 214 -13.10 -3.79 12.42
CA ILE A 214 -13.63 -4.25 11.14
C ILE A 214 -14.85 -5.15 11.30
N ASP A 215 -14.94 -5.93 12.38
CA ASP A 215 -16.04 -6.88 12.58
C ASP A 215 -17.32 -6.14 12.98
N GLU A 216 -17.21 -5.13 13.83
CA GLU A 216 -18.31 -4.23 14.14
C GLU A 216 -18.76 -3.43 12.91
N PHE A 217 -17.82 -2.93 12.11
CA PHE A 217 -18.14 -2.26 10.85
C PHE A 217 -18.96 -3.17 9.93
N ARG A 218 -18.59 -4.44 9.81
CA ARG A 218 -19.32 -5.43 9.00
C ARG A 218 -20.69 -5.73 9.58
N ARG A 219 -20.83 -5.87 10.90
CA ARG A 219 -22.11 -6.06 11.57
C ARG A 219 -23.08 -4.93 11.26
N ARG A 220 -22.64 -3.68 11.41
CA ARG A 220 -23.46 -2.49 11.10
C ARG A 220 -23.84 -2.41 9.62
N GLY A 221 -22.96 -2.81 8.72
CA GLY A 221 -23.23 -2.88 7.29
C GLY A 221 -24.33 -3.90 6.96
N ARG A 222 -24.29 -5.10 7.54
CA ARG A 222 -25.30 -6.15 7.37
C ARG A 222 -26.66 -5.74 7.95
N ALA A 223 -26.67 -5.13 9.12
CA ALA A 223 -27.92 -4.64 9.74
C ALA A 223 -28.61 -3.58 8.87
N ARG A 224 -27.86 -2.70 8.20
CA ARG A 224 -28.42 -1.71 7.27
C ARG A 224 -28.98 -2.34 5.98
N CYS A 225 -28.43 -3.47 5.56
CA CYS A 225 -28.89 -4.20 4.36
C CYS A 225 -29.99 -5.22 4.68
N GLY A 226 -30.49 -5.33 5.92
CA GLY A 226 -31.54 -6.27 6.31
C GLY A 226 -31.14 -7.75 6.30
N VAL A 227 -29.86 -8.06 6.18
CA VAL A 227 -29.34 -9.43 6.16
C VAL A 227 -29.22 -9.95 7.59
N LYS A 228 -30.05 -10.96 7.96
CA LYS A 228 -29.98 -11.64 9.27
C LYS A 228 -28.65 -12.41 9.38
N PRO A 229 -28.00 -12.45 10.56
CA PRO A 229 -26.81 -13.25 10.78
C PRO A 229 -27.16 -14.74 10.62
N GLY A 230 -26.50 -15.43 9.67
CA GLY A 230 -26.61 -16.88 9.51
C GLY A 230 -27.22 -17.41 8.21
N GLN A 231 -27.63 -16.57 7.27
CA GLN A 231 -28.03 -17.04 5.93
C GLN A 231 -26.88 -16.92 4.93
N PRO A 232 -26.58 -17.96 4.12
CA PRO A 232 -25.67 -17.86 2.99
C PRO A 232 -26.25 -16.88 1.97
N GLU A 233 -25.38 -16.08 1.34
CA GLU A 233 -25.75 -15.12 0.30
C GLU A 233 -26.39 -15.88 -0.88
N GLU A 234 -27.70 -15.75 -1.04
CA GLU A 234 -28.33 -16.06 -2.31
C GLU A 234 -27.84 -15.07 -3.36
N THR A 235 -27.11 -15.59 -4.31
CA THR A 235 -26.66 -14.86 -5.49
C THR A 235 -27.89 -14.52 -6.34
N HIS A 236 -28.48 -13.35 -6.13
CA HIS A 236 -29.42 -12.80 -7.12
C HIS A 236 -28.58 -12.37 -8.34
N GLY A 237 -28.64 -13.22 -9.36
CA GLY A 237 -28.26 -12.87 -10.71
C GLY A 237 -29.21 -11.80 -11.24
N LEU A 238 -28.61 -10.72 -11.73
CA LEU A 238 -29.07 -9.88 -12.85
C LEU A 238 -27.87 -9.06 -13.35
#